data_f5cc22ecb0a2e9eef83e61c3f8ed05f6
#
_entry.id   f5cc22ecb0a2e9eef83e61c3f8ed05f6
#
_cell.length_a   1.000
_cell.length_b   1.000
_cell.length_c   1.000
_cell.angle_alpha   90.00
_cell.angle_beta   90.00
_cell.angle_gamma   90.00
#
_symmetry.space_group_name_H-M   'P 1'
#
loop_
_entity.id
_entity.type
_entity.pdbx_description
1 polymer ?
#
loop_
_entity_poly.entity_id
_entity_poly.type
_entity_poly.pdbx_seq_one_letter_code
_entity_poly.pdbx_strand_id
1 'polypeptide(L)'
;MYSTVRTAVLDGISAIPVQVEVDISTGMPVFDMVGNLTSEVREAKERVKTALHSVGIVLPAKRITVNLSPANIKKTGTGFDLPIAVAILTAMGVIDADSIKDCTLAGELNLNGEILPVSGILPIVFDEYNKGIGKFIIPKQNENEGRLVCGAKIFGISHLNDVIAQFDEAAFTCQKTGMAHEVQMDEKYADFCDVNGQKFIKRACEVAAGGMHNILLVGPPGAGKTMIAERMPSILPPLSENERLELSKIYSICGLLDNDSSLRDNRPFRNPHYSVTQAALIGGGTRINPGEISLAHNGVLFLDELAEFKGGLLDLLRAPLEEHCIRLSRAGRNVTYPANFLLFGAMNPCSCGYYPDMQRCRCSEPTLRRYFDKVSQPIIDRI
;
A
#
# COMPACT_ATOMS: atom_id res chain seq x y z
N MET A 1 14.68 -27.04 22.74
CA MET A 1 15.52 -26.09 21.97
C MET A 1 14.64 -24.90 21.62
N TYR A 2 15.02 -23.71 22.05
CA TYR A 2 14.18 -22.51 21.93
C TYR A 2 14.90 -21.43 21.11
N SER A 3 14.16 -20.72 20.30
CA SER A 3 14.67 -19.55 19.56
C SER A 3 13.57 -18.50 19.42
N THR A 4 13.99 -17.28 19.17
CA THR A 4 13.08 -16.15 18.90
C THR A 4 13.62 -15.30 17.74
N VAL A 5 12.76 -15.00 16.78
CA VAL A 5 13.06 -14.16 15.62
C VAL A 5 12.04 -13.02 15.53
N ARG A 6 12.51 -11.84 15.21
CA ARG A 6 11.65 -10.64 15.07
C ARG A 6 11.15 -10.49 13.64
N THR A 7 9.87 -10.19 13.52
CA THR A 7 9.18 -9.82 12.29
C THR A 7 8.12 -8.76 12.59
N ALA A 8 7.31 -8.36 11.62
CA ALA A 8 6.21 -7.45 11.85
C ALA A 8 4.98 -7.82 11.01
N VAL A 9 3.82 -7.32 11.44
CA VAL A 9 2.55 -7.40 10.71
C VAL A 9 2.04 -6.00 10.43
N LEU A 10 1.46 -5.78 9.25
CA LEU A 10 0.86 -4.51 8.87
C LEU A 10 -0.48 -4.27 9.58
N ASP A 11 -0.68 -3.04 10.04
CA ASP A 11 -1.94 -2.52 10.55
C ASP A 11 -2.17 -1.12 9.98
N GLY A 12 -2.96 -1.05 8.92
CA GLY A 12 -3.02 0.16 8.08
C GLY A 12 -1.68 0.46 7.43
N ILE A 13 -1.21 1.70 7.56
CA ILE A 13 0.08 2.16 7.04
C ILE A 13 1.25 1.96 8.04
N SER A 14 0.98 1.34 9.18
CA SER A 14 1.95 1.10 10.24
C SER A 14 2.28 -0.38 10.40
N ALA A 15 3.42 -0.66 11.02
CA ALA A 15 3.84 -2.03 11.32
C ALA A 15 3.91 -2.29 12.84
N ILE A 16 3.32 -3.41 13.23
CA ILE A 16 3.34 -3.88 14.62
C ILE A 16 4.34 -5.03 14.74
N PRO A 17 5.28 -4.97 15.69
CA PRO A 17 6.26 -6.04 15.89
C PRO A 17 5.60 -7.34 16.28
N VAL A 18 6.12 -8.43 15.73
CA VAL A 18 5.74 -9.81 16.04
C VAL A 18 7.00 -10.59 16.35
N GLN A 19 6.93 -11.42 17.40
CA GLN A 19 7.97 -12.39 17.72
C GLN A 19 7.55 -13.75 17.22
N VAL A 20 8.43 -14.40 16.46
CA VAL A 20 8.30 -15.79 16.07
C VAL A 20 9.12 -16.63 17.05
N GLU A 21 8.45 -17.32 17.93
CA GLU A 21 9.06 -18.17 18.95
C GLU A 21 8.95 -19.64 18.50
N VAL A 22 10.05 -20.36 18.52
CA VAL A 22 10.09 -21.77 18.16
C VAL A 22 10.62 -22.61 19.33
N ASP A 23 9.88 -23.64 19.70
CA ASP A 23 10.35 -24.69 20.64
C ASP A 23 10.37 -26.06 19.96
N ILE A 24 11.53 -26.71 20.03
CA ILE A 24 11.73 -28.09 19.59
C ILE A 24 11.95 -28.96 20.83
N SER A 25 10.92 -29.71 21.22
CA SER A 25 10.87 -30.54 22.42
C SER A 25 10.70 -32.04 22.10
N THR A 26 11.04 -32.90 23.07
CA THR A 26 10.80 -34.34 22.96
C THR A 26 9.31 -34.64 22.96
N GLY A 27 8.84 -35.50 22.06
CA GLY A 27 7.42 -35.88 21.96
C GLY A 27 7.10 -36.50 20.61
N MET A 28 5.81 -36.77 20.36
CA MET A 28 5.36 -37.19 19.02
C MET A 28 5.74 -36.16 17.98
N PRO A 29 6.24 -36.59 16.80
CA PRO A 29 6.56 -35.67 15.70
C PRO A 29 5.32 -34.92 15.21
N VAL A 30 5.18 -33.67 15.64
CA VAL A 30 4.08 -32.76 15.26
C VAL A 30 4.66 -31.39 15.00
N PHE A 31 4.13 -30.69 13.99
CA PHE A 31 4.42 -29.31 13.74
C PHE A 31 3.16 -28.47 14.01
N ASP A 32 3.14 -27.79 15.13
CA ASP A 32 2.04 -26.95 15.58
C ASP A 32 2.34 -25.47 15.42
N MET A 33 1.35 -24.71 14.93
CA MET A 33 1.43 -23.24 14.87
C MET A 33 0.33 -22.63 15.74
N VAL A 34 0.73 -21.76 16.66
CA VAL A 34 -0.16 -21.08 17.59
C VAL A 34 -0.08 -19.56 17.46
N GLY A 35 -1.13 -18.87 17.91
CA GLY A 35 -1.33 -17.43 17.76
C GLY A 35 -2.65 -17.15 17.04
N ASN A 36 -2.96 -15.86 16.81
CA ASN A 36 -4.14 -15.45 16.06
C ASN A 36 -3.80 -15.42 14.55
N LEU A 37 -3.85 -16.59 13.90
CA LEU A 37 -3.34 -16.80 12.54
C LEU A 37 -4.48 -16.91 11.53
N THR A 38 -4.34 -16.25 10.36
CA THR A 38 -5.19 -16.52 9.19
C THR A 38 -4.85 -17.87 8.56
N SER A 39 -5.70 -18.35 7.63
CA SER A 39 -5.42 -19.58 6.85
C SER A 39 -4.08 -19.49 6.12
N GLU A 40 -3.81 -18.35 5.47
CA GLU A 40 -2.56 -18.08 4.74
C GLU A 40 -1.30 -18.28 5.60
N VAL A 41 -1.34 -17.78 6.85
CA VAL A 41 -0.23 -17.94 7.81
C VAL A 41 -0.14 -19.38 8.33
N ARG A 42 -1.27 -20.09 8.47
CA ARG A 42 -1.25 -21.53 8.84
C ARG A 42 -0.66 -22.40 7.75
N GLU A 43 -0.86 -22.06 6.49
CA GLU A 43 -0.28 -22.74 5.34
C GLU A 43 1.24 -22.58 5.25
N ALA A 44 1.82 -21.56 5.89
CA ALA A 44 3.27 -21.40 6.02
C ALA A 44 3.97 -22.65 6.56
N LYS A 45 3.28 -23.43 7.40
CA LYS A 45 3.78 -24.73 7.91
C LYS A 45 4.26 -25.64 6.80
N GLU A 46 3.45 -25.85 5.78
CA GLU A 46 3.79 -26.78 4.69
C GLU A 46 4.84 -26.18 3.74
N ARG A 47 4.75 -24.85 3.46
CA ARG A 47 5.76 -24.16 2.64
C ARG A 47 7.13 -24.21 3.31
N VAL A 48 7.23 -23.83 4.58
CA VAL A 48 8.50 -23.82 5.34
C VAL A 48 9.08 -25.21 5.45
N LYS A 49 8.26 -26.23 5.78
CA LYS A 49 8.73 -27.62 5.88
C LYS A 49 9.32 -28.12 4.56
N THR A 50 8.63 -27.85 3.45
CA THR A 50 9.09 -28.29 2.13
C THR A 50 10.32 -27.50 1.68
N ALA A 51 10.36 -26.19 1.90
CA ALA A 51 11.50 -25.34 1.58
C ALA A 51 12.77 -25.74 2.36
N LEU A 52 12.65 -26.03 3.67
CA LEU A 52 13.77 -26.53 4.47
C LEU A 52 14.28 -27.88 3.95
N HIS A 53 13.36 -28.79 3.60
CA HIS A 53 13.74 -30.08 3.04
C HIS A 53 14.45 -29.95 1.68
N SER A 54 14.02 -29.03 0.81
CA SER A 54 14.63 -28.80 -0.51
C SER A 54 16.07 -28.27 -0.42
N VAL A 55 16.41 -27.54 0.65
CA VAL A 55 17.79 -27.07 0.92
C VAL A 55 18.61 -28.07 1.74
N GLY A 56 18.14 -29.32 1.89
CA GLY A 56 18.87 -30.38 2.57
C GLY A 56 18.74 -30.38 4.09
N ILE A 57 17.88 -29.56 4.67
CA ILE A 57 17.62 -29.52 6.12
C ILE A 57 16.49 -30.48 6.48
N VAL A 58 16.82 -31.52 7.22
CA VAL A 58 15.84 -32.50 7.71
C VAL A 58 15.37 -32.07 9.11
N LEU A 59 14.08 -31.81 9.24
CA LEU A 59 13.48 -31.51 10.54
C LEU A 59 13.56 -32.71 11.46
N PRO A 60 13.92 -32.52 12.74
CA PRO A 60 14.01 -33.60 13.69
C PRO A 60 12.65 -34.27 13.96
N ALA A 61 12.62 -35.58 14.18
CA ALA A 61 11.41 -36.30 14.54
C ALA A 61 10.99 -35.98 16.01
N LYS A 62 10.72 -34.72 16.28
CA LYS A 62 10.34 -34.15 17.58
C LYS A 62 9.11 -33.26 17.43
N ARG A 63 8.57 -32.80 18.54
CA ARG A 63 7.50 -31.79 18.53
C ARG A 63 8.09 -30.42 18.24
N ILE A 64 7.62 -29.77 17.19
CA ILE A 64 7.97 -28.40 16.83
C ILE A 64 6.74 -27.53 17.07
N THR A 65 6.86 -26.54 17.93
CA THR A 65 5.81 -25.58 18.21
C THR A 65 6.29 -24.18 17.78
N VAL A 66 5.55 -23.54 16.91
CA VAL A 66 5.80 -22.15 16.45
C VAL A 66 4.72 -21.25 17.01
N ASN A 67 5.09 -20.28 17.81
CA ASN A 67 4.18 -19.28 18.36
C ASN A 67 4.47 -17.90 17.74
N LEU A 68 3.43 -17.23 17.22
CA LEU A 68 3.53 -15.85 16.73
C LEU A 68 2.92 -14.90 17.76
N SER A 69 3.76 -14.32 18.60
CA SER A 69 3.41 -13.42 19.70
C SER A 69 3.38 -11.95 19.24
N PRO A 70 2.46 -11.09 19.76
CA PRO A 70 1.43 -11.37 20.76
C PRO A 70 0.14 -11.96 20.14
N ALA A 71 -0.58 -12.79 20.90
CA ALA A 71 -1.74 -13.52 20.41
C ALA A 71 -2.99 -12.64 20.13
N ASN A 72 -3.07 -11.46 20.73
CA ASN A 72 -4.17 -10.50 20.52
C ASN A 72 -4.17 -9.85 19.14
N ILE A 73 -3.04 -9.88 18.44
CA ILE A 73 -2.90 -9.30 17.08
C ILE A 73 -3.10 -10.42 16.06
N LYS A 74 -4.01 -10.18 15.09
CA LYS A 74 -4.24 -11.11 13.99
C LYS A 74 -3.10 -11.02 12.96
N LYS A 75 -2.42 -12.13 12.70
CA LYS A 75 -1.36 -12.26 11.71
C LYS A 75 -1.97 -12.55 10.35
N THR A 76 -1.62 -11.73 9.36
CA THR A 76 -2.11 -11.80 7.98
C THR A 76 -0.94 -11.70 7.01
N GLY A 77 -1.06 -12.33 5.85
CA GLY A 77 -0.04 -12.27 4.79
C GLY A 77 0.96 -13.42 4.86
N THR A 78 1.78 -13.51 3.82
CA THR A 78 2.75 -14.60 3.60
C THR A 78 4.16 -14.28 4.08
N GLY A 79 4.42 -13.05 4.51
CA GLY A 79 5.76 -12.57 4.93
C GLY A 79 6.34 -13.25 6.18
N PHE A 80 5.62 -14.19 6.80
CA PHE A 80 6.08 -14.92 7.97
C PHE A 80 6.90 -16.18 7.66
N ASP A 81 6.90 -16.63 6.40
CA ASP A 81 7.55 -17.89 6.02
C ASP A 81 9.06 -17.87 6.32
N LEU A 82 9.75 -16.82 5.85
CA LEU A 82 11.18 -16.63 6.10
C LEU A 82 11.50 -16.50 7.61
N PRO A 83 10.82 -15.64 8.39
CA PRO A 83 11.04 -15.59 9.85
C PRO A 83 10.84 -16.94 10.56
N ILE A 84 9.83 -17.72 10.16
CA ILE A 84 9.56 -19.04 10.74
C ILE A 84 10.70 -20.02 10.39
N ALA A 85 11.13 -20.04 9.13
CA ALA A 85 12.23 -20.91 8.69
C ALA A 85 13.53 -20.61 9.45
N VAL A 86 13.89 -19.30 9.55
CA VAL A 86 15.09 -18.86 10.28
C VAL A 86 14.97 -19.20 11.79
N ALA A 87 13.80 -19.01 12.40
CA ALA A 87 13.60 -19.38 13.79
C ALA A 87 13.78 -20.89 14.02
N ILE A 88 13.32 -21.74 13.10
CA ILE A 88 13.54 -23.19 13.18
C ILE A 88 15.03 -23.52 13.04
N LEU A 89 15.72 -22.93 12.04
CA LEU A 89 17.16 -23.13 11.84
C LEU A 89 17.97 -22.72 13.06
N THR A 90 17.61 -21.60 13.68
CA THR A 90 18.24 -21.14 14.93
C THR A 90 17.96 -22.09 16.09
N ALA A 91 16.73 -22.57 16.25
CA ALA A 91 16.39 -23.56 17.29
C ALA A 91 17.13 -24.88 17.07
N MET A 92 17.47 -25.27 15.85
CA MET A 92 18.26 -26.42 15.50
C MET A 92 19.78 -26.20 15.69
N GLY A 93 20.22 -24.96 15.92
CA GLY A 93 21.64 -24.61 16.05
C GLY A 93 22.38 -24.51 14.71
N VAL A 94 21.64 -24.41 13.58
CA VAL A 94 22.22 -24.18 12.25
C VAL A 94 22.61 -22.72 12.08
N ILE A 95 21.83 -21.80 12.66
CA ILE A 95 22.12 -20.36 12.67
C ILE A 95 22.36 -19.95 14.13
N ASP A 96 23.40 -19.14 14.36
CA ASP A 96 23.67 -18.59 15.68
C ASP A 96 22.63 -17.54 16.11
N ALA A 97 22.11 -17.68 17.33
CA ALA A 97 21.07 -16.80 17.86
C ALA A 97 21.53 -15.35 18.02
N ASP A 98 22.80 -15.11 18.33
CA ASP A 98 23.34 -13.77 18.49
C ASP A 98 23.43 -13.02 17.15
N SER A 99 23.57 -13.73 16.03
CA SER A 99 23.64 -13.16 14.69
C SER A 99 22.32 -12.47 14.25
N ILE A 100 21.17 -12.95 14.75
CA ILE A 100 19.83 -12.48 14.35
C ILE A 100 19.15 -11.61 15.38
N LYS A 101 19.76 -11.38 16.54
CA LYS A 101 19.14 -10.74 17.72
C LYS A 101 18.54 -9.36 17.44
N ASP A 102 19.23 -8.54 16.60
CA ASP A 102 18.82 -7.17 16.28
C ASP A 102 18.34 -7.05 14.80
N CYS A 103 17.83 -8.15 14.26
CA CYS A 103 17.34 -8.22 12.89
C CYS A 103 15.82 -8.35 12.84
N THR A 104 15.16 -7.61 11.94
CA THR A 104 13.78 -7.90 11.53
C THR A 104 13.79 -8.63 10.21
N LEU A 105 13.05 -9.72 10.11
CA LEU A 105 12.95 -10.56 8.93
C LEU A 105 11.54 -10.50 8.35
N ALA A 106 11.44 -10.48 7.02
CA ALA A 106 10.17 -10.63 6.32
C ALA A 106 10.43 -11.29 4.94
N GLY A 107 9.56 -12.20 4.52
CA GLY A 107 9.66 -12.85 3.21
C GLY A 107 8.75 -14.05 3.10
N GLU A 108 8.26 -14.32 1.90
CA GLU A 108 7.53 -15.52 1.55
C GLU A 108 8.49 -16.57 1.00
N LEU A 109 8.23 -17.84 1.23
CA LEU A 109 9.01 -18.95 0.68
C LEU A 109 8.19 -19.74 -0.34
N ASN A 110 8.80 -20.04 -1.47
CA ASN A 110 8.29 -21.10 -2.34
C ASN A 110 8.82 -22.46 -1.90
N LEU A 111 8.35 -23.53 -2.53
CA LEU A 111 8.66 -24.91 -2.11
C LEU A 111 10.12 -25.32 -2.38
N ASN A 112 10.85 -24.63 -3.26
CA ASN A 112 12.25 -24.92 -3.57
C ASN A 112 13.24 -24.11 -2.71
N GLY A 113 12.75 -23.21 -1.83
CA GLY A 113 13.57 -22.39 -0.94
C GLY A 113 13.90 -21.00 -1.48
N GLU A 114 13.35 -20.59 -2.64
CA GLU A 114 13.43 -19.19 -3.08
C GLU A 114 12.60 -18.28 -2.19
N ILE A 115 13.09 -17.07 -1.98
CA ILE A 115 12.45 -16.03 -1.20
C ILE A 115 11.73 -15.08 -2.15
N LEU A 116 10.40 -15.07 -2.05
CA LEU A 116 9.51 -14.28 -2.89
C LEU A 116 9.22 -12.89 -2.29
N PRO A 117 8.96 -11.86 -3.12
CA PRO A 117 8.66 -10.52 -2.67
C PRO A 117 7.36 -10.48 -1.85
N VAL A 118 7.32 -9.57 -0.90
CA VAL A 118 6.14 -9.31 -0.07
C VAL A 118 5.77 -7.83 -0.10
N SER A 119 4.47 -7.54 -0.02
CA SER A 119 3.98 -6.16 0.02
C SER A 119 4.17 -5.54 1.40
N GLY A 120 4.44 -4.23 1.45
CA GLY A 120 4.49 -3.47 2.68
C GLY A 120 5.83 -3.56 3.42
N ILE A 121 6.92 -3.76 2.72
CA ILE A 121 8.27 -3.76 3.31
C ILE A 121 8.65 -2.35 3.80
N LEU A 122 8.34 -1.29 3.06
CA LEU A 122 8.67 0.07 3.47
C LEU A 122 8.10 0.45 4.85
N PRO A 123 6.79 0.30 5.14
CA PRO A 123 6.27 0.56 6.49
C PRO A 123 6.88 -0.36 7.55
N ILE A 124 7.18 -1.62 7.25
CA ILE A 124 7.84 -2.54 8.18
C ILE A 124 9.23 -2.04 8.56
N VAL A 125 10.06 -1.73 7.55
CA VAL A 125 11.44 -1.26 7.79
C VAL A 125 11.43 0.08 8.51
N PHE A 126 10.58 1.03 8.09
CA PHE A 126 10.49 2.36 8.68
C PHE A 126 10.08 2.31 10.16
N ASP A 127 9.01 1.59 10.48
CA ASP A 127 8.50 1.57 11.85
C ASP A 127 9.39 0.78 12.80
N GLU A 128 10.02 -0.32 12.34
CA GLU A 128 10.97 -1.08 13.13
C GLU A 128 12.30 -0.33 13.31
N TYR A 129 12.75 0.42 12.30
CA TYR A 129 13.93 1.30 12.41
C TYR A 129 13.72 2.38 13.46
N ASN A 130 12.55 3.01 13.49
CA ASN A 130 12.20 4.00 14.51
C ASN A 130 12.11 3.41 15.93
N LYS A 131 11.93 2.09 16.06
CA LYS A 131 11.98 1.36 17.34
C LYS A 131 13.40 0.89 17.72
N GLY A 132 14.42 1.30 16.94
CA GLY A 132 15.84 1.02 17.22
C GLY A 132 16.39 -0.24 16.57
N ILE A 133 15.63 -0.92 15.68
CA ILE A 133 16.15 -2.07 14.93
C ILE A 133 16.90 -1.58 13.70
N GLY A 134 18.19 -1.92 13.61
CA GLY A 134 19.06 -1.40 12.55
C GLY A 134 19.26 -2.34 11.35
N LYS A 135 18.91 -3.63 11.46
CA LYS A 135 19.19 -4.66 10.45
C LYS A 135 17.90 -5.31 9.96
N PHE A 136 17.80 -5.50 8.64
CA PHE A 136 16.61 -6.06 7.99
C PHE A 136 17.03 -7.10 6.95
N ILE A 137 16.45 -8.28 7.02
CA ILE A 137 16.62 -9.37 6.07
C ILE A 137 15.31 -9.54 5.33
N ILE A 138 15.31 -9.19 4.05
CA ILE A 138 14.13 -9.10 3.21
C ILE A 138 14.37 -9.73 1.83
N PRO A 139 13.33 -10.01 1.04
CA PRO A 139 13.50 -10.50 -0.31
C PRO A 139 14.33 -9.55 -1.18
N LYS A 140 15.14 -10.09 -2.07
CA LYS A 140 16.02 -9.31 -2.97
C LYS A 140 15.23 -8.31 -3.81
N GLN A 141 14.03 -8.68 -4.26
CA GLN A 141 13.17 -7.79 -5.04
C GLN A 141 12.64 -6.59 -4.22
N ASN A 142 12.57 -6.69 -2.90
CA ASN A 142 12.18 -5.59 -2.02
C ASN A 142 13.39 -4.78 -1.49
N GLU A 143 14.60 -5.09 -1.88
CA GLU A 143 15.82 -4.44 -1.34
C GLU A 143 15.81 -2.93 -1.59
N ASN A 144 15.44 -2.50 -2.81
CA ASN A 144 15.37 -1.08 -3.16
C ASN A 144 14.32 -0.36 -2.30
N GLU A 145 13.15 -0.98 -2.10
CA GLU A 145 12.09 -0.47 -1.24
C GLU A 145 12.58 -0.29 0.22
N GLY A 146 13.26 -1.28 0.78
CA GLY A 146 13.81 -1.20 2.13
C GLY A 146 14.86 -0.10 2.28
N ARG A 147 15.69 0.14 1.25
CA ARG A 147 16.74 1.17 1.22
C ARG A 147 16.21 2.61 1.22
N LEU A 148 14.92 2.82 0.97
CA LEU A 148 14.28 4.13 1.11
C LEU A 148 14.32 4.66 2.56
N VAL A 149 14.56 3.79 3.54
CA VAL A 149 14.73 4.18 4.93
C VAL A 149 16.21 4.47 5.20
N CYS A 150 16.57 5.74 5.24
CA CYS A 150 17.94 6.18 5.47
C CYS A 150 18.49 5.64 6.81
N GLY A 151 19.66 5.00 6.76
CA GLY A 151 20.33 4.46 7.96
C GLY A 151 19.96 2.99 8.28
N ALA A 152 18.91 2.43 7.73
CA ALA A 152 18.60 1.02 7.86
C ALA A 152 19.60 0.16 7.04
N LYS A 153 20.09 -0.92 7.66
CA LYS A 153 20.96 -1.89 6.99
C LYS A 153 20.12 -2.98 6.37
N ILE A 154 19.97 -2.94 5.04
CA ILE A 154 19.13 -3.86 4.29
C ILE A 154 19.97 -4.97 3.67
N PHE A 155 19.54 -6.21 3.91
CA PHE A 155 20.11 -7.43 3.34
C PHE A 155 19.04 -8.09 2.46
N GLY A 156 19.15 -7.89 1.14
CA GLY A 156 18.27 -8.49 0.15
C GLY A 156 18.73 -9.90 -0.20
N ILE A 157 17.90 -10.90 0.05
CA ILE A 157 18.21 -12.31 -0.11
C ILE A 157 17.24 -12.96 -1.08
N SER A 158 17.78 -13.84 -1.97
CA SER A 158 16.99 -14.52 -2.99
C SER A 158 16.65 -15.96 -2.66
N HIS A 159 17.45 -16.61 -1.82
CA HIS A 159 17.30 -18.04 -1.53
C HIS A 159 17.65 -18.37 -0.08
N LEU A 160 17.01 -19.38 0.50
CA LEU A 160 17.23 -19.81 1.88
C LEU A 160 18.66 -20.26 2.16
N ASN A 161 19.36 -20.83 1.17
CA ASN A 161 20.78 -21.17 1.29
C ASN A 161 21.66 -19.93 1.50
N ASP A 162 21.29 -18.79 0.89
CA ASP A 162 22.05 -17.54 1.07
C ASP A 162 21.93 -17.04 2.51
N VAL A 163 20.76 -17.26 3.14
CA VAL A 163 20.54 -16.94 4.56
C VAL A 163 21.52 -17.75 5.43
N ILE A 164 21.60 -19.05 5.21
CA ILE A 164 22.45 -19.95 5.98
C ILE A 164 23.93 -19.56 5.80
N ALA A 165 24.38 -19.35 4.58
CA ALA A 165 25.75 -18.97 4.26
C ALA A 165 26.14 -17.60 4.86
N GLN A 166 25.27 -16.60 4.81
CA GLN A 166 25.56 -15.26 5.35
C GLN A 166 25.75 -15.26 6.86
N PHE A 167 25.01 -16.11 7.59
CA PHE A 167 25.15 -16.20 9.03
C PHE A 167 26.36 -17.02 9.46
N ASP A 168 26.85 -17.97 8.63
CA ASP A 168 28.05 -18.75 8.90
C ASP A 168 29.33 -17.90 8.78
N GLU A 169 29.38 -16.93 7.86
CA GLU A 169 30.60 -16.16 7.59
C GLU A 169 30.74 -14.88 8.42
N ALA A 170 29.75 -14.50 9.24
CA ALA A 170 29.66 -13.20 9.95
C ALA A 170 29.86 -11.97 9.03
N ALA A 171 29.73 -12.14 7.73
CA ALA A 171 30.06 -11.17 6.69
C ALA A 171 28.82 -10.40 6.22
N PHE A 172 28.16 -9.65 7.12
CA PHE A 172 27.16 -8.68 6.70
C PHE A 172 27.85 -7.47 6.02
N THR A 173 28.23 -7.61 4.77
CA THR A 173 28.72 -6.48 3.97
C THR A 173 27.55 -5.65 3.48
N CYS A 174 27.19 -4.63 4.24
CA CYS A 174 26.25 -3.62 3.80
C CYS A 174 26.91 -2.74 2.72
N GLN A 175 26.44 -2.83 1.48
CA GLN A 175 26.79 -1.84 0.48
C GLN A 175 26.14 -0.52 0.85
N LYS A 176 26.94 0.46 1.27
CA LYS A 176 26.50 1.84 1.48
C LYS A 176 26.14 2.47 0.14
N THR A 177 24.89 2.46 -0.21
CA THR A 177 24.37 3.33 -1.26
C THR A 177 23.52 4.43 -0.61
N GLY A 178 24.21 5.49 -0.19
CA GLY A 178 23.55 6.78 -0.02
C GLY A 178 23.28 7.31 -1.43
N MET A 179 22.11 7.08 -1.97
CA MET A 179 21.69 7.77 -3.18
C MET A 179 21.21 9.16 -2.79
N ALA A 180 21.98 10.18 -3.19
CA ALA A 180 21.43 11.53 -3.34
C ALA A 180 20.34 11.42 -4.41
N HIS A 181 19.10 11.68 -4.03
CA HIS A 181 17.99 11.73 -4.99
C HIS A 181 18.17 12.96 -5.88
N GLU A 182 18.66 12.77 -7.09
CA GLU A 182 18.33 13.67 -8.17
C GLU A 182 16.85 13.45 -8.49
N VAL A 183 16.05 14.47 -8.28
CA VAL A 183 14.63 14.49 -8.68
C VAL A 183 14.59 14.35 -10.21
N GLN A 184 14.47 13.14 -10.70
CA GLN A 184 14.14 12.91 -12.10
C GLN A 184 12.67 13.25 -12.26
N MET A 185 12.39 14.43 -12.80
CA MET A 185 11.05 14.72 -13.31
C MET A 185 10.78 13.73 -14.45
N ASP A 186 9.91 12.76 -14.18
CA ASP A 186 9.41 11.86 -15.21
C ASP A 186 8.72 12.70 -16.29
N GLU A 187 9.23 12.67 -17.52
CA GLU A 187 8.69 13.38 -18.69
C GLU A 187 7.25 12.97 -19.09
N LYS A 188 6.60 12.13 -18.28
CA LYS A 188 5.32 11.50 -18.61
C LYS A 188 4.06 12.27 -18.23
N TYR A 189 4.18 13.39 -17.53
CA TYR A 189 2.97 14.15 -17.17
C TYR A 189 2.64 15.16 -18.24
N ALA A 190 1.41 15.05 -18.74
CA ALA A 190 0.82 16.06 -19.61
C ALA A 190 0.79 17.41 -18.87
N ASP A 191 1.32 18.46 -19.47
CA ASP A 191 1.44 19.78 -18.86
C ASP A 191 0.20 20.66 -19.15
N PHE A 192 -0.11 21.56 -18.25
CA PHE A 192 -1.15 22.57 -18.42
C PHE A 192 -0.86 23.53 -19.58
N CYS A 193 0.39 23.70 -20.01
CA CYS A 193 0.77 24.47 -21.19
C CYS A 193 0.14 23.92 -22.48
N ASP A 194 -0.12 22.62 -22.57
CA ASP A 194 -0.76 21.96 -23.72
C ASP A 194 -2.24 22.37 -23.91
N VAL A 195 -2.88 22.93 -22.87
CA VAL A 195 -4.27 23.37 -22.94
C VAL A 195 -4.35 24.71 -23.64
N ASN A 196 -4.82 24.72 -24.87
CA ASN A 196 -5.01 25.97 -25.63
C ASN A 196 -6.29 26.70 -25.19
N GLY A 197 -6.19 27.99 -24.96
CA GLY A 197 -7.32 28.84 -24.54
C GLY A 197 -7.75 28.56 -23.09
N GLN A 198 -9.07 28.45 -22.84
CA GLN A 198 -9.68 28.08 -21.56
C GLN A 198 -9.17 28.91 -20.35
N LYS A 199 -8.90 30.21 -20.51
CA LYS A 199 -8.27 31.06 -19.49
C LYS A 199 -8.99 31.04 -18.15
N PHE A 200 -10.32 31.03 -18.14
CA PHE A 200 -11.12 30.98 -16.92
C PHE A 200 -10.93 29.66 -16.17
N ILE A 201 -10.99 28.52 -16.87
CA ILE A 201 -10.84 27.20 -16.28
C ILE A 201 -9.39 27.03 -15.78
N LYS A 202 -8.38 27.46 -16.54
CA LYS A 202 -6.99 27.45 -16.10
C LYS A 202 -6.83 28.22 -14.79
N ARG A 203 -7.41 29.42 -14.68
CA ARG A 203 -7.35 30.20 -13.45
C ARG A 203 -8.07 29.52 -12.28
N ALA A 204 -9.22 28.90 -12.52
CA ALA A 204 -9.91 28.12 -11.50
C ALA A 204 -9.05 26.93 -11.02
N CYS A 205 -8.39 26.22 -11.92
CA CYS A 205 -7.48 25.12 -11.58
C CYS A 205 -6.25 25.60 -10.80
N GLU A 206 -5.65 26.75 -11.15
CA GLU A 206 -4.55 27.35 -10.39
C GLU A 206 -4.96 27.66 -8.94
N VAL A 207 -6.15 28.24 -8.74
CA VAL A 207 -6.69 28.54 -7.41
C VAL A 207 -6.94 27.24 -6.64
N ALA A 208 -7.55 26.23 -7.29
CA ALA A 208 -7.79 24.93 -6.70
C ALA A 208 -6.47 24.23 -6.31
N ALA A 209 -5.45 24.28 -7.16
CA ALA A 209 -4.14 23.71 -6.87
C ALA A 209 -3.45 24.40 -5.69
N GLY A 210 -3.48 25.73 -5.65
CA GLY A 210 -2.83 26.51 -4.59
C GLY A 210 -3.45 26.31 -3.19
N GLY A 211 -4.77 26.02 -3.12
CA GLY A 211 -5.50 25.81 -1.88
C GLY A 211 -5.91 24.37 -1.61
N MET A 212 -5.56 23.40 -2.47
CA MET A 212 -6.09 22.02 -2.43
C MET A 212 -7.63 21.99 -2.41
N HIS A 213 -8.26 22.94 -3.14
CA HIS A 213 -9.71 23.05 -3.22
C HIS A 213 -10.30 22.05 -4.20
N ASN A 214 -11.41 21.44 -3.82
CA ASN A 214 -12.18 20.61 -4.73
C ASN A 214 -12.76 21.42 -5.88
N ILE A 215 -12.93 20.80 -7.04
CA ILE A 215 -13.42 21.47 -8.24
C ILE A 215 -14.40 20.57 -9.01
N LEU A 216 -15.46 21.16 -9.53
CA LEU A 216 -16.42 20.50 -10.40
C LEU A 216 -16.49 21.19 -11.76
N LEU A 217 -16.15 20.48 -12.82
CA LEU A 217 -16.36 20.96 -14.19
C LEU A 217 -17.69 20.47 -14.75
N VAL A 218 -18.57 21.40 -15.11
CA VAL A 218 -19.83 21.12 -15.77
C VAL A 218 -19.77 21.65 -17.20
N GLY A 219 -19.95 20.79 -18.19
CA GLY A 219 -19.89 21.21 -19.59
C GLY A 219 -20.25 20.12 -20.58
N PRO A 220 -20.53 20.47 -21.86
CA PRO A 220 -20.94 19.51 -22.88
C PRO A 220 -19.87 18.43 -23.13
N PRO A 221 -20.25 17.31 -23.75
CA PRO A 221 -19.28 16.32 -24.23
C PRO A 221 -18.25 16.96 -25.17
N GLY A 222 -17.00 16.52 -25.08
CA GLY A 222 -15.90 17.07 -25.90
C GLY A 222 -15.35 18.44 -25.47
N ALA A 223 -15.79 19.01 -24.34
CA ALA A 223 -15.29 20.28 -23.83
C ALA A 223 -13.87 20.22 -23.21
N GLY A 224 -13.22 19.06 -23.22
CA GLY A 224 -11.86 18.88 -22.70
C GLY A 224 -11.76 18.71 -21.19
N LYS A 225 -12.86 18.38 -20.49
CA LYS A 225 -12.88 18.21 -19.02
C LYS A 225 -11.84 17.20 -18.52
N THR A 226 -11.80 16.02 -19.12
CA THR A 226 -10.83 14.96 -18.78
C THR A 226 -9.40 15.38 -19.07
N MET A 227 -9.16 16.04 -20.22
CA MET A 227 -7.84 16.56 -20.60
C MET A 227 -7.30 17.57 -19.57
N ILE A 228 -8.15 18.43 -19.02
CA ILE A 228 -7.78 19.41 -17.99
C ILE A 228 -7.47 18.69 -16.67
N ALA A 229 -8.31 17.71 -16.27
CA ALA A 229 -8.13 16.96 -15.03
C ALA A 229 -6.81 16.18 -15.00
N GLU A 230 -6.43 15.53 -16.11
CA GLU A 230 -5.18 14.77 -16.23
C GLU A 230 -3.92 15.63 -16.06
N ARG A 231 -4.04 16.94 -16.33
CA ARG A 231 -2.95 17.91 -16.19
C ARG A 231 -2.88 18.58 -14.82
N MET A 232 -3.88 18.34 -13.98
CA MET A 232 -3.93 18.92 -12.63
C MET A 232 -2.71 18.61 -11.76
N PRO A 233 -2.13 17.39 -11.79
CA PRO A 233 -0.92 17.09 -11.03
C PRO A 233 0.27 17.99 -11.39
N SER A 234 0.40 18.45 -12.63
CA SER A 234 1.53 19.27 -13.08
C SER A 234 1.59 20.68 -12.45
N ILE A 235 0.47 21.19 -11.95
CA ILE A 235 0.38 22.50 -11.30
C ILE A 235 0.24 22.43 -9.79
N LEU A 236 0.14 21.25 -9.21
CA LEU A 236 0.16 21.07 -7.76
C LEU A 236 1.56 21.34 -7.19
N PRO A 237 1.68 21.89 -5.97
CA PRO A 237 2.98 22.03 -5.30
C PRO A 237 3.70 20.68 -5.20
N PRO A 238 5.04 20.64 -5.24
CA PRO A 238 5.78 19.40 -5.06
C PRO A 238 5.47 18.75 -3.71
N LEU A 239 5.59 17.41 -3.64
CA LEU A 239 5.42 16.68 -2.39
C LEU A 239 6.56 17.00 -1.43
N SER A 240 6.25 17.25 -0.16
CA SER A 240 7.22 17.26 0.93
C SER A 240 7.76 15.85 1.20
N GLU A 241 8.90 15.72 1.89
CA GLU A 241 9.47 14.42 2.23
C GLU A 241 8.51 13.53 3.03
N ASN A 242 7.76 14.12 3.97
CA ASN A 242 6.76 13.39 4.74
C ASN A 242 5.60 12.90 3.88
N GLU A 243 5.09 13.73 2.97
CA GLU A 243 4.03 13.35 2.03
C GLU A 243 4.51 12.23 1.07
N ARG A 244 5.75 12.31 0.59
CA ARG A 244 6.37 11.28 -0.25
C ARG A 244 6.47 9.94 0.48
N LEU A 245 6.92 9.97 1.72
CA LEU A 245 7.03 8.77 2.56
C LEU A 245 5.66 8.15 2.84
N GLU A 246 4.68 8.97 3.23
CA GLU A 246 3.33 8.51 3.54
C GLU A 246 2.64 7.89 2.32
N LEU A 247 2.76 8.56 1.17
CA LEU A 247 2.28 8.06 -0.11
C LEU A 247 2.97 6.75 -0.49
N SER A 248 4.30 6.68 -0.39
CA SER A 248 5.07 5.48 -0.72
C SER A 248 4.71 4.29 0.17
N LYS A 249 4.40 4.51 1.46
CA LYS A 249 3.88 3.47 2.37
C LYS A 249 2.56 2.89 1.89
N ILE A 250 1.62 3.74 1.42
CA ILE A 250 0.32 3.28 0.89
C ILE A 250 0.55 2.41 -0.35
N TYR A 251 1.40 2.87 -1.27
CA TYR A 251 1.70 2.13 -2.50
C TYR A 251 2.47 0.83 -2.24
N SER A 252 3.37 0.80 -1.26
CA SER A 252 4.08 -0.38 -0.79
C SER A 252 3.11 -1.48 -0.32
N ILE A 253 2.12 -1.11 0.52
CA ILE A 253 1.10 -2.04 1.04
C ILE A 253 0.27 -2.66 -0.09
N CYS A 254 0.01 -1.89 -1.15
CA CYS A 254 -0.71 -2.37 -2.33
C CYS A 254 0.16 -3.18 -3.30
N GLY A 255 1.49 -3.24 -3.09
CA GLY A 255 2.43 -3.84 -4.04
C GLY A 255 2.54 -3.04 -5.34
N LEU A 256 2.26 -1.73 -5.28
CA LEU A 256 2.27 -0.79 -6.42
C LEU A 256 3.46 0.17 -6.37
N LEU A 257 4.42 -0.06 -5.48
CA LEU A 257 5.65 0.72 -5.46
C LEU A 257 6.56 0.21 -6.59
N ASP A 258 6.97 1.13 -7.46
CA ASP A 258 7.88 0.80 -8.55
C ASP A 258 9.23 0.35 -7.99
N ASN A 259 9.89 -0.61 -8.67
CA ASN A 259 11.20 -1.13 -8.25
C ASN A 259 12.34 -0.11 -8.40
N ASP A 260 12.05 1.05 -8.94
CA ASP A 260 12.99 2.17 -8.98
C ASP A 260 13.21 2.69 -7.56
N SER A 261 14.45 2.87 -7.19
CA SER A 261 14.97 3.11 -5.84
C SER A 261 14.61 4.50 -5.26
N SER A 262 13.44 5.06 -5.59
CA SER A 262 13.02 6.37 -5.12
C SER A 262 11.64 6.34 -4.44
N LEU A 263 11.46 7.21 -3.43
CA LEU A 263 10.13 7.56 -2.95
C LEU A 263 9.33 8.16 -4.11
N ARG A 264 8.02 8.01 -4.08
CA ARG A 264 7.16 8.62 -5.11
C ARG A 264 7.28 10.13 -5.07
N ASP A 265 7.81 10.70 -6.15
CA ASP A 265 8.02 12.15 -6.29
C ASP A 265 6.79 12.87 -6.85
N ASN A 266 5.98 12.14 -7.59
CA ASN A 266 4.85 12.70 -8.31
C ASN A 266 3.54 12.54 -7.54
N ARG A 267 2.72 13.59 -7.51
CA ARG A 267 1.37 13.52 -6.95
C ARG A 267 0.51 12.56 -7.76
N PRO A 268 -0.18 11.60 -7.12
CA PRO A 268 -0.98 10.62 -7.84
C PRO A 268 -2.18 11.26 -8.53
N PHE A 269 -2.52 10.73 -9.70
CA PHE A 269 -3.78 10.97 -10.37
C PHE A 269 -4.54 9.65 -10.45
N ARG A 270 -5.68 9.58 -9.77
CA ARG A 270 -6.53 8.39 -9.76
C ARG A 270 -7.86 8.69 -10.43
N ASN A 271 -8.21 7.88 -11.43
CA ASN A 271 -9.43 8.01 -12.22
C ASN A 271 -10.21 6.69 -12.21
N PRO A 272 -10.91 6.37 -11.11
CA PRO A 272 -11.74 5.18 -11.07
C PRO A 272 -12.96 5.34 -11.99
N HIS A 273 -13.26 4.30 -12.75
CA HIS A 273 -14.44 4.27 -13.61
C HIS A 273 -15.73 4.34 -12.77
N TYR A 274 -16.79 4.95 -13.27
CA TYR A 274 -18.07 5.11 -12.54
C TYR A 274 -18.72 3.77 -12.10
N SER A 275 -18.36 2.65 -12.70
CA SER A 275 -18.78 1.30 -12.29
C SER A 275 -17.96 0.69 -11.15
N VAL A 276 -17.02 1.43 -10.58
CA VAL A 276 -16.17 0.98 -9.48
C VAL A 276 -17.03 0.45 -8.31
N THR A 277 -16.56 -0.62 -7.66
CA THR A 277 -17.24 -1.13 -6.47
C THR A 277 -16.89 -0.30 -5.23
N GLN A 278 -17.77 -0.32 -4.22
CA GLN A 278 -17.48 0.34 -2.94
C GLN A 278 -16.14 -0.11 -2.34
N ALA A 279 -15.85 -1.42 -2.36
CA ALA A 279 -14.60 -1.95 -1.83
C ALA A 279 -13.36 -1.52 -2.61
N ALA A 280 -13.47 -1.31 -3.92
CA ALA A 280 -12.36 -0.78 -4.72
C ALA A 280 -12.17 0.73 -4.48
N LEU A 281 -13.25 1.49 -4.27
CA LEU A 281 -13.18 2.92 -4.04
C LEU A 281 -12.62 3.27 -2.65
N ILE A 282 -13.17 2.72 -1.58
CA ILE A 282 -12.79 3.05 -0.19
C ILE A 282 -11.77 2.08 0.40
N GLY A 283 -11.60 0.92 -0.19
CA GLY A 283 -10.78 -0.15 0.36
C GLY A 283 -11.60 -1.24 1.05
N GLY A 284 -10.91 -2.30 1.44
CA GLY A 284 -11.52 -3.46 2.08
C GLY A 284 -10.97 -4.78 1.54
N GLY A 285 -11.80 -5.80 1.53
CA GLY A 285 -11.38 -7.15 1.15
C GLY A 285 -11.15 -8.05 2.36
N THR A 286 -10.65 -9.28 2.14
CA THR A 286 -10.24 -10.20 3.21
C THR A 286 -8.99 -9.69 3.93
N ARG A 287 -8.04 -9.14 3.19
CA ARG A 287 -7.01 -8.22 3.67
C ARG A 287 -7.61 -6.82 3.54
N ILE A 288 -7.64 -6.05 4.61
CA ILE A 288 -8.14 -4.67 4.58
C ILE A 288 -7.10 -3.84 3.82
N ASN A 289 -7.22 -3.75 2.49
CA ASN A 289 -6.32 -2.97 1.65
C ASN A 289 -6.90 -1.57 1.41
N PRO A 290 -6.05 -0.54 1.21
CA PRO A 290 -6.50 0.78 0.80
C PRO A 290 -7.17 0.75 -0.59
N GLY A 291 -8.17 1.63 -0.80
CA GLY A 291 -8.85 1.80 -2.08
C GLY A 291 -8.33 2.99 -2.89
N GLU A 292 -9.02 3.30 -4.01
CA GLU A 292 -8.67 4.39 -4.92
C GLU A 292 -8.58 5.75 -4.22
N ILE A 293 -9.43 6.00 -3.22
CA ILE A 293 -9.40 7.25 -2.45
C ILE A 293 -8.07 7.39 -1.67
N SER A 294 -7.60 6.31 -1.02
CA SER A 294 -6.31 6.32 -0.32
C SER A 294 -5.13 6.32 -1.29
N LEU A 295 -5.27 5.70 -2.45
CA LEU A 295 -4.26 5.76 -3.52
C LEU A 295 -4.15 7.16 -4.15
N ALA A 296 -5.20 8.01 -4.03
CA ALA A 296 -5.18 9.40 -4.43
C ALA A 296 -4.60 10.35 -3.36
N HIS A 297 -4.16 9.81 -2.21
CA HIS A 297 -3.63 10.61 -1.11
C HIS A 297 -2.52 11.56 -1.56
N ASN A 298 -2.59 12.82 -1.13
CA ASN A 298 -1.70 13.92 -1.53
C ASN A 298 -1.68 14.20 -3.04
N GLY A 299 -2.72 13.79 -3.78
CA GLY A 299 -2.86 13.97 -5.21
C GLY A 299 -4.27 14.34 -5.63
N VAL A 300 -4.68 13.83 -6.79
CA VAL A 300 -5.97 14.12 -7.41
C VAL A 300 -6.81 12.85 -7.52
N LEU A 301 -8.02 12.88 -6.98
CA LEU A 301 -9.08 11.92 -7.27
C LEU A 301 -10.00 12.52 -8.32
N PHE A 302 -9.89 12.02 -9.54
CA PHE A 302 -10.73 12.45 -10.65
C PHE A 302 -11.93 11.52 -10.80
N LEU A 303 -13.13 12.08 -10.77
CA LEU A 303 -14.37 11.36 -11.00
C LEU A 303 -15.03 11.92 -12.27
N ASP A 304 -14.83 11.21 -13.37
CA ASP A 304 -15.50 11.54 -14.62
C ASP A 304 -16.94 11.01 -14.62
N GLU A 305 -17.82 11.67 -15.37
CA GLU A 305 -19.24 11.30 -15.42
C GLU A 305 -19.87 11.19 -14.03
N LEU A 306 -19.62 12.17 -13.15
CA LEU A 306 -19.98 12.12 -11.72
C LEU A 306 -21.45 11.70 -11.48
N ALA A 307 -22.38 12.12 -12.35
CA ALA A 307 -23.78 11.76 -12.26
C ALA A 307 -24.11 10.31 -12.63
N GLU A 308 -23.15 9.53 -13.15
CA GLU A 308 -23.35 8.11 -13.53
C GLU A 308 -22.88 7.13 -12.45
N PHE A 309 -22.21 7.64 -11.39
CA PHE A 309 -21.86 6.79 -10.25
C PHE A 309 -23.14 6.27 -9.57
N LYS A 310 -23.11 5.01 -9.16
CA LYS A 310 -24.24 4.36 -8.48
C LYS A 310 -24.65 5.15 -7.22
N GLY A 311 -25.94 5.25 -6.97
CA GLY A 311 -26.47 5.94 -5.81
C GLY A 311 -25.82 5.48 -4.50
N GLY A 312 -25.46 6.45 -3.65
CA GLY A 312 -24.79 6.22 -2.37
C GLY A 312 -23.26 6.01 -2.46
N LEU A 313 -22.67 5.74 -3.64
CA LEU A 313 -21.22 5.57 -3.76
C LEU A 313 -20.49 6.89 -3.52
N LEU A 314 -21.02 7.99 -4.06
CA LEU A 314 -20.48 9.33 -3.85
C LEU A 314 -20.58 9.77 -2.37
N ASP A 315 -21.63 9.35 -1.67
CA ASP A 315 -21.81 9.68 -0.25
C ASP A 315 -20.69 9.11 0.64
N LEU A 316 -19.96 8.09 0.17
CA LEU A 316 -18.79 7.55 0.86
C LEU A 316 -17.61 8.53 0.87
N LEU A 317 -17.61 9.53 -0.01
CA LEU A 317 -16.56 10.56 -0.05
C LEU A 317 -16.74 11.62 1.06
N ARG A 318 -17.91 11.71 1.71
CA ARG A 318 -18.17 12.75 2.71
C ARG A 318 -17.15 12.73 3.84
N ALA A 319 -16.97 11.58 4.48
CA ALA A 319 -16.03 11.45 5.58
C ALA A 319 -14.56 11.68 5.14
N PRO A 320 -14.06 11.09 4.05
CA PRO A 320 -12.71 11.39 3.57
C PRO A 320 -12.45 12.86 3.23
N LEU A 321 -13.44 13.56 2.66
CA LEU A 321 -13.31 14.98 2.34
C LEU A 321 -13.27 15.89 3.58
N GLU A 322 -13.84 15.47 4.70
CA GLU A 322 -13.83 16.22 5.97
C GLU A 322 -12.69 15.81 6.89
N GLU A 323 -12.47 14.50 7.03
CA GLU A 323 -11.54 13.95 8.01
C GLU A 323 -10.16 13.63 7.43
N HIS A 324 -9.99 13.72 6.11
CA HIS A 324 -8.77 13.37 5.38
C HIS A 324 -8.27 11.95 5.66
N CYS A 325 -9.18 11.06 6.04
CA CYS A 325 -8.88 9.65 6.28
C CYS A 325 -10.07 8.74 5.98
N ILE A 326 -9.78 7.46 5.76
CA ILE A 326 -10.76 6.40 5.64
C ILE A 326 -10.62 5.47 6.83
N ARG A 327 -11.71 5.22 7.56
CA ARG A 327 -11.76 4.24 8.64
C ARG A 327 -12.51 3.00 8.18
N LEU A 328 -11.81 1.87 8.14
CA LEU A 328 -12.37 0.58 7.76
C LEU A 328 -12.48 -0.32 8.99
N SER A 329 -13.72 -0.73 9.31
CA SER A 329 -13.99 -1.67 10.40
C SER A 329 -14.44 -3.00 9.82
N ARG A 330 -13.66 -4.07 10.04
CA ARG A 330 -14.00 -5.41 9.57
C ARG A 330 -13.47 -6.50 10.49
N ALA A 331 -14.32 -7.48 10.80
CA ALA A 331 -13.96 -8.65 11.60
C ALA A 331 -13.20 -8.30 12.90
N GLY A 332 -13.64 -7.25 13.61
CA GLY A 332 -13.05 -6.79 14.87
C GLY A 332 -11.73 -6.01 14.73
N ARG A 333 -11.33 -5.63 13.51
CA ARG A 333 -10.19 -4.74 13.25
C ARG A 333 -10.68 -3.38 12.73
N ASN A 334 -10.08 -2.32 13.25
CA ASN A 334 -10.26 -0.96 12.77
C ASN A 334 -8.94 -0.49 12.18
N VAL A 335 -8.96 -0.18 10.90
CA VAL A 335 -7.80 0.30 10.17
C VAL A 335 -8.10 1.68 9.63
N THR A 336 -7.14 2.59 9.74
CA THR A 336 -7.25 3.94 9.21
C THR A 336 -6.21 4.15 8.11
N TYR A 337 -6.67 4.63 6.96
CA TYR A 337 -5.82 5.02 5.85
C TYR A 337 -5.92 6.53 5.62
N PRO A 338 -4.82 7.24 5.39
CA PRO A 338 -4.87 8.65 5.01
C PRO A 338 -5.55 8.82 3.65
N ALA A 339 -6.26 9.92 3.48
CA ALA A 339 -7.08 10.23 2.31
C ALA A 339 -7.21 11.74 2.10
N ASN A 340 -6.10 12.45 2.16
CA ASN A 340 -6.06 13.88 1.82
C ASN A 340 -5.84 14.01 0.32
N PHE A 341 -6.86 14.42 -0.43
CA PHE A 341 -6.82 14.51 -1.89
C PHE A 341 -7.62 15.71 -2.38
N LEU A 342 -7.28 16.20 -3.56
CA LEU A 342 -8.09 17.15 -4.31
C LEU A 342 -9.14 16.36 -5.10
N LEU A 343 -10.43 16.57 -4.80
CA LEU A 343 -11.51 16.00 -5.59
C LEU A 343 -11.71 16.84 -6.86
N PHE A 344 -11.52 16.21 -8.01
CA PHE A 344 -11.81 16.80 -9.31
C PHE A 344 -12.99 16.07 -9.94
N GLY A 345 -14.17 16.69 -9.95
CA GLY A 345 -15.38 16.15 -10.57
C GLY A 345 -15.57 16.66 -11.98
N ALA A 346 -16.07 15.82 -12.87
CA ALA A 346 -16.55 16.22 -14.18
C ALA A 346 -17.93 15.64 -14.44
N MET A 347 -18.84 16.44 -14.97
CA MET A 347 -20.16 15.97 -15.36
C MET A 347 -20.70 16.75 -16.56
N ASN A 348 -21.66 16.15 -17.23
CA ASN A 348 -22.44 16.86 -18.25
C ASN A 348 -23.52 17.73 -17.60
N PRO A 349 -24.00 18.79 -18.26
CA PRO A 349 -25.00 19.69 -17.69
C PRO A 349 -26.41 19.07 -17.66
N CYS A 350 -26.64 17.95 -18.34
CA CYS A 350 -27.87 17.17 -18.34
C CYS A 350 -27.63 15.82 -18.98
N SER A 351 -28.63 14.95 -18.99
CA SER A 351 -28.54 13.60 -19.60
C SER A 351 -28.27 13.62 -21.12
N CYS A 352 -28.69 14.66 -21.86
CA CYS A 352 -28.33 14.81 -23.27
C CYS A 352 -27.03 15.60 -23.51
N GLY A 353 -26.49 16.26 -22.47
CA GLY A 353 -25.21 16.98 -22.51
C GLY A 353 -25.25 18.42 -23.01
N TYR A 354 -26.41 18.98 -23.38
CA TYR A 354 -26.49 20.27 -24.10
C TYR A 354 -27.16 21.42 -23.35
N TYR A 355 -27.70 21.17 -22.14
CA TYR A 355 -28.25 22.25 -21.32
C TYR A 355 -27.15 23.32 -21.03
N PRO A 356 -27.41 24.65 -21.06
CA PRO A 356 -28.71 25.35 -21.27
C PRO A 356 -29.06 25.65 -22.73
N ASP A 357 -28.37 25.11 -23.72
CA ASP A 357 -28.67 25.34 -25.14
C ASP A 357 -30.02 24.69 -25.52
N MET A 358 -31.08 25.46 -25.43
CA MET A 358 -32.44 24.97 -25.68
C MET A 358 -32.70 24.58 -27.15
N GLN A 359 -31.80 24.90 -28.07
CA GLN A 359 -31.90 24.41 -29.46
C GLN A 359 -31.46 22.94 -29.58
N ARG A 360 -30.51 22.54 -28.78
CA ARG A 360 -29.95 21.18 -28.75
C ARG A 360 -30.50 20.32 -27.60
N CYS A 361 -30.75 20.95 -26.44
CA CYS A 361 -31.26 20.26 -25.27
C CYS A 361 -32.75 19.97 -25.39
N ARG A 362 -33.13 18.69 -25.22
CA ARG A 362 -34.53 18.22 -25.24
C ARG A 362 -34.97 17.71 -23.87
N CYS A 363 -34.21 17.97 -22.83
CA CYS A 363 -34.54 17.52 -21.48
C CYS A 363 -35.67 18.36 -20.90
N SER A 364 -36.72 17.72 -20.37
CA SER A 364 -37.75 18.40 -19.60
C SER A 364 -37.20 18.80 -18.21
N GLU A 365 -37.82 19.79 -17.59
CA GLU A 365 -37.45 20.26 -16.24
C GLU A 365 -37.40 19.12 -15.19
N PRO A 366 -38.36 18.20 -15.13
CA PRO A 366 -38.27 17.04 -14.22
C PRO A 366 -37.08 16.13 -14.52
N THR A 367 -36.68 16.00 -15.81
CA THR A 367 -35.51 15.20 -16.19
C THR A 367 -34.23 15.88 -15.74
N LEU A 368 -34.11 17.19 -15.86
CA LEU A 368 -32.99 17.99 -15.38
C LEU A 368 -32.85 17.87 -13.86
N ARG A 369 -33.93 18.07 -13.11
CA ARG A 369 -33.91 17.94 -11.64
C ARG A 369 -33.45 16.54 -11.22
N ARG A 370 -34.03 15.48 -11.79
CA ARG A 370 -33.66 14.08 -11.51
C ARG A 370 -32.19 13.78 -11.85
N TYR A 371 -31.63 14.47 -12.86
CA TYR A 371 -30.22 14.30 -13.24
C TYR A 371 -29.31 14.95 -12.22
N PHE A 372 -29.60 16.19 -11.79
CA PHE A 372 -28.81 16.88 -10.76
C PHE A 372 -28.94 16.21 -9.39
N ASP A 373 -30.11 15.69 -9.04
CA ASP A 373 -30.36 14.97 -7.78
C ASP A 373 -29.55 13.67 -7.63
N LYS A 374 -28.93 13.18 -8.72
CA LYS A 374 -27.98 12.04 -8.65
C LYS A 374 -26.73 12.38 -7.85
N VAL A 375 -26.31 13.65 -7.83
CA VAL A 375 -25.22 14.13 -6.98
C VAL A 375 -25.85 14.82 -5.78
N SER A 376 -25.64 14.22 -4.61
CA SER A 376 -26.28 14.72 -3.39
C SER A 376 -25.77 16.09 -2.98
N GLN A 377 -26.67 16.95 -2.46
CA GLN A 377 -26.31 18.31 -2.02
C GLN A 377 -25.13 18.32 -1.04
N PRO A 378 -25.01 17.41 -0.06
CA PRO A 378 -23.86 17.36 0.83
C PRO A 378 -22.50 17.14 0.14
N ILE A 379 -22.47 16.52 -1.03
CA ILE A 379 -21.23 16.40 -1.82
C ILE A 379 -20.94 17.72 -2.55
N ILE A 380 -21.96 18.34 -3.11
CA ILE A 380 -21.81 19.63 -3.81
C ILE A 380 -21.33 20.73 -2.84
N ASP A 381 -21.81 20.73 -1.62
CA ASP A 381 -21.40 21.68 -0.57
C ASP A 381 -19.91 21.54 -0.15
N ARG A 382 -19.25 20.46 -0.55
CA ARG A 382 -17.82 20.18 -0.28
C ARG A 382 -16.93 20.37 -1.51
N ILE A 383 -17.51 20.74 -2.63
CA ILE A 383 -16.81 21.09 -3.86
C ILE A 383 -16.84 22.62 -4.06
#